data_224ea71bbbbdb86f5bca7eac890d486f
#
_entry.id   224ea71bbbbdb86f5bca7eac890d486f
#
_cell.length_a   1.000
_cell.length_b   1.000
_cell.length_c   1.000
_cell.angle_alpha   90.00
_cell.angle_beta   90.00
_cell.angle_gamma   90.00
#
_symmetry.space_group_name_H-M   'P 1'
#
loop_
_entity.id
_entity.type
_entity.pdbx_description
1 polymer ?
#
loop_
_entity_poly.entity_id
_entity_poly.type
_entity_poly.pdbx_seq_one_letter_code
_entity_poly.pdbx_strand_id
1 'polypeptide(L)'
;PNIGEAPIGEPLDAEIEGEVLLKMTDNITTDHIIPATSDILMYRSNIRKLSEFTLSRVDDTFAERALHADGGVLVAGENYGQGSSREHAAMCPQFLGIEAVLAQSFARIHKANLFNFGILPLAIDEETYERIEQGDDVEVVTDVAPAIAAGEREFTIRVNDDWEATAELDASERERRILEAGGKLRLTKEQYSGSGG
;
A
#
# COMPACT_ATOMS: atom_id res chain seq x y z
N PRO A 1 17.33 -4.53 23.33
CA PRO A 1 15.87 -4.53 23.15
C PRO A 1 15.51 -3.67 21.96
N ASN A 2 15.28 -4.32 20.82
CA ASN A 2 14.96 -3.66 19.54
C ASN A 2 13.48 -3.87 19.17
N ILE A 3 12.60 -3.72 20.14
CA ILE A 3 11.16 -3.79 19.88
C ILE A 3 10.70 -2.37 19.60
N GLY A 4 10.59 -2.01 18.33
CA GLY A 4 9.88 -0.82 17.88
C GLY A 4 8.38 -1.07 17.97
N GLU A 5 7.60 -0.07 18.34
CA GLU A 5 6.14 -0.15 18.25
C GLU A 5 5.73 -0.37 16.79
N ALA A 6 4.75 -1.24 16.56
CA ALA A 6 4.16 -1.41 15.24
C ALA A 6 3.57 -0.07 14.78
N PRO A 7 3.79 0.35 13.53
CA PRO A 7 3.24 1.61 13.04
C PRO A 7 1.71 1.55 13.09
N ILE A 8 1.13 2.54 13.77
CA ILE A 8 -0.31 2.75 13.76
C ILE A 8 -0.58 3.68 12.59
N GLY A 9 -1.30 3.19 11.59
CA GLY A 9 -1.68 4.01 10.44
C GLY A 9 -2.48 5.25 10.86
N GLU A 10 -2.37 6.31 10.10
CA GLU A 10 -3.30 7.44 10.18
C GLU A 10 -4.59 7.10 9.45
N PRO A 11 -5.74 7.74 9.77
CA PRO A 11 -6.93 7.62 8.94
C PRO A 11 -6.59 7.92 7.50
N LEU A 12 -7.25 7.23 6.58
CA LEU A 12 -7.03 7.47 5.16
C LEU A 12 -7.34 8.94 4.84
N ASP A 13 -6.42 9.63 4.22
CA ASP A 13 -6.63 11.00 3.78
C ASP A 13 -7.74 11.07 2.73
N ALA A 14 -8.44 12.20 2.69
CA ALA A 14 -9.47 12.45 1.68
C ALA A 14 -8.85 12.48 0.27
N GLU A 15 -7.61 12.92 0.19
CA GLU A 15 -6.83 13.04 -1.03
C GLU A 15 -5.60 12.12 -0.94
N ILE A 16 -5.41 11.28 -1.97
CA ILE A 16 -4.20 10.49 -2.15
C ILE A 16 -3.51 11.02 -3.40
N GLU A 17 -2.33 11.58 -3.22
CA GLU A 17 -1.50 12.13 -4.28
C GLU A 17 -0.04 11.76 -4.01
N GLY A 18 0.66 11.34 -5.04
CA GLY A 18 2.08 11.04 -4.89
C GLY A 18 2.75 10.55 -6.16
N GLU A 19 4.06 10.61 -6.16
CA GLU A 19 4.89 10.10 -7.24
C GLU A 19 4.82 8.57 -7.31
N VAL A 20 4.82 8.01 -8.52
CA VAL A 20 5.08 6.58 -8.76
C VAL A 20 6.53 6.30 -8.43
N LEU A 21 6.79 5.83 -7.21
CA LEU A 21 8.15 5.60 -6.71
C LEU A 21 8.81 4.38 -7.34
N LEU A 22 8.01 3.41 -7.77
CA LEU A 22 8.47 2.23 -8.49
C LEU A 22 7.37 1.65 -9.36
N LYS A 23 7.67 1.39 -10.63
CA LYS A 23 6.84 0.59 -11.54
C LYS A 23 7.44 -0.80 -11.69
N MET A 24 6.68 -1.81 -11.34
CA MET A 24 7.09 -3.22 -11.31
C MET A 24 6.33 -4.03 -12.35
N THR A 25 6.89 -5.18 -12.70
CA THR A 25 6.30 -6.16 -13.60
C THR A 25 5.30 -7.09 -12.89
N ASP A 26 4.86 -8.14 -13.58
CA ASP A 26 3.99 -9.17 -13.04
C ASP A 26 4.67 -10.03 -11.96
N ASN A 27 3.86 -10.67 -11.13
CA ASN A 27 4.29 -11.68 -10.18
C ASN A 27 5.35 -11.19 -9.17
N ILE A 28 5.22 -9.96 -8.71
CA ILE A 28 6.01 -9.47 -7.58
C ILE A 28 5.58 -10.24 -6.34
N THR A 29 6.50 -11.03 -5.79
CA THR A 29 6.23 -11.86 -4.62
C THR A 29 6.42 -11.10 -3.32
N THR A 30 5.88 -11.62 -2.23
CA THR A 30 6.17 -11.11 -0.88
C THR A 30 7.66 -11.15 -0.55
N ASP A 31 8.41 -12.08 -1.15
CA ASP A 31 9.87 -12.18 -1.01
C ASP A 31 10.63 -11.12 -1.83
N HIS A 32 10.08 -10.66 -2.95
CA HIS A 32 10.58 -9.46 -3.64
C HIS A 32 10.35 -8.20 -2.82
N ILE A 33 9.20 -8.11 -2.13
CA ILE A 33 8.86 -6.93 -1.32
C ILE A 33 9.73 -6.88 -0.08
N ILE A 34 9.81 -7.97 0.70
CA ILE A 34 10.72 -8.11 1.84
C ILE A 34 11.44 -9.46 1.72
N PRO A 35 12.74 -9.47 1.41
CA PRO A 35 13.50 -10.70 1.29
C PRO A 35 13.51 -11.50 2.62
N ALA A 36 13.26 -12.81 2.52
CA ALA A 36 13.18 -13.70 3.68
C ALA A 36 14.49 -14.42 3.98
N THR A 37 15.60 -13.74 3.86
CA THR A 37 16.91 -14.27 4.27
C THR A 37 17.09 -14.10 5.78
N SER A 38 17.87 -14.99 6.41
CA SER A 38 18.05 -15.00 7.87
C SER A 38 18.69 -13.72 8.41
N ASP A 39 19.56 -13.09 7.64
CA ASP A 39 20.21 -11.82 7.94
C ASP A 39 19.23 -10.63 7.91
N ILE A 40 18.19 -10.68 7.07
CA ILE A 40 17.14 -9.66 7.01
C ILE A 40 16.06 -9.94 8.04
N LEU A 41 15.62 -11.20 8.19
CA LEU A 41 14.60 -11.59 9.14
C LEU A 41 14.98 -11.40 10.61
N MET A 42 16.25 -11.27 10.92
CA MET A 42 16.69 -10.87 12.27
C MET A 42 16.15 -9.49 12.67
N TYR A 43 15.78 -8.63 11.72
CA TYR A 43 15.21 -7.30 11.97
C TYR A 43 13.68 -7.29 12.03
N ARG A 44 13.00 -8.46 11.98
CA ARG A 44 11.53 -8.54 11.93
C ARG A 44 10.79 -7.78 13.05
N SER A 45 11.42 -7.55 14.18
CA SER A 45 10.88 -6.76 15.30
C SER A 45 11.32 -5.29 15.30
N ASN A 46 12.08 -4.88 14.29
CA ASN A 46 12.54 -3.51 14.09
C ASN A 46 12.14 -3.05 12.70
N ILE A 47 10.93 -2.51 12.58
CA ILE A 47 10.33 -2.13 11.29
C ILE A 47 11.16 -1.09 10.55
N ARG A 48 11.72 -0.11 11.27
CA ARG A 48 12.59 0.91 10.66
C ARG A 48 13.77 0.25 9.95
N LYS A 49 14.44 -0.69 10.60
CA LYS A 49 15.60 -1.38 10.02
C LYS A 49 15.17 -2.34 8.90
N LEU A 50 14.06 -3.05 9.10
CA LEU A 50 13.54 -3.97 8.09
C LEU A 50 13.10 -3.21 6.82
N SER A 51 12.53 -2.02 6.96
CA SER A 51 12.06 -1.21 5.84
C SER A 51 13.18 -0.77 4.88
N GLU A 52 14.42 -0.72 5.34
CA GLU A 52 15.59 -0.44 4.48
C GLU A 52 15.78 -1.51 3.37
N PHE A 53 15.20 -2.69 3.55
CA PHE A 53 15.28 -3.79 2.59
C PHE A 53 14.04 -3.90 1.69
N THR A 54 13.07 -2.99 1.83
CA THR A 54 11.84 -3.01 1.04
C THR A 54 12.16 -2.90 -0.44
N LEU A 55 11.67 -3.88 -1.22
CA LEU A 55 11.86 -3.98 -2.68
C LEU A 55 13.31 -3.98 -3.14
N SER A 56 14.27 -4.23 -2.25
CA SER A 56 15.70 -4.20 -2.56
C SER A 56 16.14 -5.20 -3.63
N ARG A 57 15.37 -6.25 -3.88
CA ARG A 57 15.60 -7.20 -4.97
C ARG A 57 15.08 -6.71 -6.33
N VAL A 58 14.25 -5.69 -6.34
CA VAL A 58 13.72 -5.06 -7.56
C VAL A 58 14.51 -3.78 -7.86
N ASP A 59 14.68 -2.93 -6.85
CA ASP A 59 15.43 -1.69 -6.89
C ASP A 59 16.07 -1.44 -5.52
N ASP A 60 17.37 -1.56 -5.41
CA ASP A 60 18.10 -1.42 -4.14
C ASP A 60 18.12 0.03 -3.62
N THR A 61 17.74 1.01 -4.43
CA THR A 61 17.63 2.41 -4.04
C THR A 61 16.22 2.79 -3.57
N PHE A 62 15.23 1.90 -3.71
CA PHE A 62 13.82 2.22 -3.46
C PHE A 62 13.57 2.74 -2.05
N ALA A 63 14.04 2.04 -1.02
CA ALA A 63 13.77 2.42 0.38
C ALA A 63 14.32 3.81 0.71
N GLU A 64 15.51 4.14 0.23
CA GLU A 64 16.12 5.47 0.41
C GLU A 64 15.30 6.55 -0.32
N ARG A 65 14.92 6.32 -1.57
CA ARG A 65 14.09 7.26 -2.33
C ARG A 65 12.72 7.47 -1.68
N ALA A 66 12.07 6.41 -1.21
CA ALA A 66 10.78 6.49 -0.55
C ALA A 66 10.84 7.31 0.75
N LEU A 67 11.90 7.16 1.54
CA LEU A 67 12.11 7.97 2.76
C LEU A 67 12.27 9.47 2.47
N HIS A 68 12.80 9.83 1.30
CA HIS A 68 12.99 11.24 0.91
C HIS A 68 11.77 11.84 0.18
N ALA A 69 10.86 11.00 -0.31
CA ALA A 69 9.76 11.43 -1.16
C ALA A 69 8.53 11.91 -0.39
N ASP A 70 8.49 11.78 0.93
CA ASP A 70 7.34 12.16 1.77
C ASP A 70 6.00 11.52 1.32
N GLY A 71 6.06 10.23 0.96
CA GLY A 71 4.93 9.46 0.46
C GLY A 71 4.99 9.16 -1.03
N GLY A 72 4.09 8.30 -1.48
CA GLY A 72 4.01 7.94 -2.88
C GLY A 72 3.16 6.69 -3.14
N VAL A 73 3.13 6.29 -4.38
CA VAL A 73 2.40 5.13 -4.85
C VAL A 73 3.31 4.11 -5.51
N LEU A 74 2.90 2.84 -5.48
CA LEU A 74 3.53 1.76 -6.24
C LEU A 74 2.65 1.37 -7.41
N VAL A 75 3.27 1.01 -8.52
CA VAL A 75 2.59 0.44 -9.69
C VAL A 75 3.14 -0.96 -9.96
N ALA A 76 2.28 -1.93 -10.21
CA ALA A 76 2.68 -3.30 -10.53
C ALA A 76 1.77 -3.90 -11.61
N GLY A 77 2.27 -4.96 -12.23
CA GLY A 77 1.50 -5.75 -13.18
C GLY A 77 0.53 -6.71 -12.49
N GLU A 78 0.36 -7.89 -13.05
CA GLU A 78 -0.54 -8.91 -12.52
C GLU A 78 0.02 -9.60 -11.28
N ASN A 79 -0.90 -10.04 -10.39
CA ASN A 79 -0.62 -10.92 -9.27
C ASN A 79 0.41 -10.35 -8.27
N TYR A 80 0.25 -9.07 -7.91
CA TYR A 80 1.10 -8.42 -6.93
C TYR A 80 0.93 -9.03 -5.53
N GLY A 81 2.04 -9.37 -4.90
CA GLY A 81 2.08 -9.94 -3.55
C GLY A 81 1.91 -11.46 -3.49
N GLN A 82 2.17 -12.16 -4.60
CA GLN A 82 2.15 -13.62 -4.65
C GLN A 82 3.09 -14.24 -3.61
N GLY A 83 2.75 -15.42 -3.12
CA GLY A 83 3.58 -16.21 -2.24
C GLY A 83 3.04 -16.32 -0.82
N SER A 84 3.91 -16.57 0.15
CA SER A 84 3.52 -16.74 1.55
C SER A 84 3.01 -15.44 2.17
N SER A 85 2.04 -15.58 3.07
CA SER A 85 1.50 -14.45 3.82
C SER A 85 2.57 -13.83 4.72
N ARG A 86 2.90 -12.57 4.47
CA ARG A 86 3.84 -11.79 5.28
C ARG A 86 3.29 -10.39 5.51
N GLU A 87 2.93 -10.11 6.73
CA GLU A 87 2.45 -8.78 7.13
C GLU A 87 3.51 -7.69 6.87
N HIS A 88 4.78 -8.01 7.05
CA HIS A 88 5.90 -7.10 6.80
C HIS A 88 5.94 -6.59 5.35
N ALA A 89 5.44 -7.38 4.38
CA ALA A 89 5.35 -6.95 2.98
C ALA A 89 4.30 -5.85 2.73
N ALA A 90 3.44 -5.58 3.69
CA ALA A 90 2.56 -4.41 3.69
C ALA A 90 3.00 -3.36 4.72
N MET A 91 3.47 -3.80 5.88
CA MET A 91 3.91 -2.93 6.97
C MET A 91 5.12 -2.06 6.59
N CYS A 92 6.11 -2.63 5.90
CA CYS A 92 7.31 -1.89 5.52
C CYS A 92 7.04 -0.83 4.45
N PRO A 93 6.31 -1.10 3.35
CA PRO A 93 5.87 -0.06 2.43
C PRO A 93 5.07 1.05 3.13
N GLN A 94 4.15 0.70 4.02
CA GLN A 94 3.40 1.69 4.79
C GLN A 94 4.33 2.57 5.64
N PHE A 95 5.31 1.98 6.32
CA PHE A 95 6.30 2.72 7.11
C PHE A 95 7.11 3.69 6.23
N LEU A 96 7.35 3.37 4.97
CA LEU A 96 8.03 4.21 3.99
C LEU A 96 7.13 5.27 3.35
N GLY A 97 5.86 5.36 3.76
CA GLY A 97 4.92 6.37 3.28
C GLY A 97 4.14 5.97 2.03
N ILE A 98 4.12 4.69 1.65
CA ILE A 98 3.29 4.23 0.53
C ILE A 98 1.82 4.25 0.95
N GLU A 99 0.99 4.99 0.21
CA GLU A 99 -0.43 5.19 0.49
C GLU A 99 -1.33 4.32 -0.39
N ALA A 100 -0.91 4.02 -1.61
CA ALA A 100 -1.65 3.20 -2.54
C ALA A 100 -0.74 2.29 -3.38
N VAL A 101 -1.30 1.17 -3.81
CA VAL A 101 -0.71 0.30 -4.83
C VAL A 101 -1.71 0.19 -5.97
N LEU A 102 -1.27 0.56 -7.17
CA LEU A 102 -2.01 0.39 -8.41
C LEU A 102 -1.46 -0.85 -9.11
N ALA A 103 -2.26 -1.90 -9.26
CA ALA A 103 -1.81 -3.13 -9.90
C ALA A 103 -2.89 -3.68 -10.84
N GLN A 104 -2.49 -4.44 -11.86
CA GLN A 104 -3.45 -5.10 -12.72
C GLN A 104 -4.27 -6.17 -11.99
N SER A 105 -3.64 -6.85 -11.03
CA SER A 105 -4.32 -7.73 -10.08
C SER A 105 -3.47 -7.95 -8.82
N PHE A 106 -4.11 -8.45 -7.76
CA PHE A 106 -3.49 -8.70 -6.46
C PHE A 106 -3.64 -10.16 -6.04
N ALA A 107 -2.62 -10.71 -5.41
CA ALA A 107 -2.76 -11.93 -4.65
C ALA A 107 -3.68 -11.67 -3.44
N ARG A 108 -4.68 -12.54 -3.24
CA ARG A 108 -5.77 -12.32 -2.28
C ARG A 108 -5.30 -12.06 -0.85
N ILE A 109 -4.35 -12.86 -0.35
CA ILE A 109 -3.87 -12.72 1.03
C ILE A 109 -3.09 -11.43 1.20
N HIS A 110 -2.25 -11.07 0.23
CA HIS A 110 -1.49 -9.82 0.28
C HIS A 110 -2.39 -8.59 0.19
N LYS A 111 -3.43 -8.63 -0.65
CA LYS A 111 -4.44 -7.57 -0.71
C LYS A 111 -5.09 -7.34 0.66
N ALA A 112 -5.45 -8.42 1.37
CA ALA A 112 -5.97 -8.32 2.73
C ALA A 112 -4.96 -7.67 3.70
N ASN A 113 -3.68 -7.95 3.55
CA ASN A 113 -2.63 -7.29 4.35
C ASN A 113 -2.48 -5.81 4.01
N LEU A 114 -2.62 -5.41 2.75
CA LEU A 114 -2.64 -3.99 2.38
C LEU A 114 -3.77 -3.24 3.09
N PHE A 115 -4.98 -3.79 3.10
CA PHE A 115 -6.09 -3.23 3.89
C PHE A 115 -5.75 -3.11 5.38
N ASN A 116 -5.18 -4.17 5.96
CA ASN A 116 -4.83 -4.20 7.37
C ASN A 116 -3.83 -3.11 7.78
N PHE A 117 -3.01 -2.65 6.86
CA PHE A 117 -2.03 -1.57 7.09
C PHE A 117 -2.44 -0.22 6.48
N GLY A 118 -3.68 -0.09 6.02
CA GLY A 118 -4.21 1.18 5.53
C GLY A 118 -3.67 1.61 4.16
N ILE A 119 -3.12 0.69 3.38
CA ILE A 119 -2.70 0.94 2.00
C ILE A 119 -3.86 0.64 1.06
N LEU A 120 -4.21 1.58 0.19
CA LEU A 120 -5.30 1.46 -0.76
C LEU A 120 -4.89 0.61 -1.97
N PRO A 121 -5.44 -0.61 -2.15
CA PRO A 121 -5.15 -1.44 -3.31
C PRO A 121 -6.18 -1.16 -4.42
N LEU A 122 -5.76 -0.54 -5.50
CA LEU A 122 -6.60 -0.24 -6.66
C LEU A 122 -6.19 -1.07 -7.87
N ALA A 123 -7.12 -1.78 -8.45
CA ALA A 123 -6.91 -2.52 -9.70
C ALA A 123 -7.02 -1.56 -10.90
N ILE A 124 -6.05 -1.64 -11.80
CA ILE A 124 -6.01 -0.90 -13.06
C ILE A 124 -5.98 -1.85 -14.25
N ASP A 125 -6.44 -1.40 -15.39
CA ASP A 125 -6.37 -2.20 -16.62
C ASP A 125 -4.97 -2.16 -17.27
N GLU A 126 -4.77 -3.01 -18.27
CA GLU A 126 -3.50 -3.13 -18.98
C GLU A 126 -3.10 -1.82 -19.67
N GLU A 127 -4.04 -1.11 -20.28
CA GLU A 127 -3.78 0.17 -20.96
C GLU A 127 -3.27 1.22 -19.98
N THR A 128 -3.90 1.34 -18.81
CA THR A 128 -3.48 2.23 -17.74
C THR A 128 -2.10 1.85 -17.21
N TYR A 129 -1.87 0.55 -16.97
CA TYR A 129 -0.58 0.06 -16.51
C TYR A 129 0.54 0.36 -17.51
N GLU A 130 0.32 0.14 -18.80
CA GLU A 130 1.33 0.41 -19.82
C GLU A 130 1.66 1.89 -19.94
N ARG A 131 0.65 2.75 -19.75
CA ARG A 131 0.78 4.20 -19.92
C ARG A 131 1.43 4.91 -18.73
N ILE A 132 1.22 4.43 -17.50
CA ILE A 132 1.85 4.99 -16.31
C ILE A 132 3.35 4.67 -16.31
N GLU A 133 4.18 5.67 -16.04
CA GLU A 133 5.62 5.52 -15.92
C GLU A 133 6.08 5.78 -14.48
N GLN A 134 7.24 5.22 -14.13
CA GLN A 134 7.89 5.57 -12.87
C GLN A 134 8.30 7.04 -12.89
N GLY A 135 7.99 7.74 -11.81
CA GLY A 135 8.21 9.19 -11.69
C GLY A 135 7.01 10.05 -12.10
N ASP A 136 5.93 9.43 -12.61
CA ASP A 136 4.67 10.15 -12.84
C ASP A 136 4.03 10.54 -11.50
N ASP A 137 3.36 11.69 -11.47
CA ASP A 137 2.51 12.07 -10.35
C ASP A 137 1.11 11.47 -10.54
N VAL A 138 0.60 10.80 -9.52
CA VAL A 138 -0.73 10.19 -9.52
C VAL A 138 -1.56 10.79 -8.39
N GLU A 139 -2.74 11.27 -8.74
CA GLU A 139 -3.77 11.74 -7.81
C GLU A 139 -5.00 10.83 -7.91
N VAL A 140 -5.54 10.42 -6.77
CA VAL A 140 -6.88 9.82 -6.72
C VAL A 140 -7.89 10.95 -6.61
N VAL A 141 -8.51 11.31 -7.73
CA VAL A 141 -9.43 12.47 -7.86
C VAL A 141 -10.75 12.23 -7.09
N THR A 142 -11.18 10.99 -7.00
CA THR A 142 -12.33 10.60 -6.19
C THR A 142 -12.01 10.87 -4.72
N ASP A 143 -12.87 11.61 -4.04
CA ASP A 143 -12.74 11.80 -2.59
C ASP A 143 -12.77 10.44 -1.88
N VAL A 144 -11.61 10.00 -1.41
CA VAL A 144 -11.35 8.59 -1.07
C VAL A 144 -12.18 8.15 0.13
N ALA A 145 -12.15 8.90 1.23
CA ALA A 145 -12.81 8.47 2.46
C ALA A 145 -14.34 8.38 2.31
N PRO A 146 -15.06 9.39 1.77
CA PRO A 146 -16.49 9.28 1.48
C PRO A 146 -16.85 8.19 0.48
N ALA A 147 -16.03 7.98 -0.55
CA ALA A 147 -16.28 6.93 -1.55
C ALA A 147 -16.17 5.52 -0.94
N ILE A 148 -15.17 5.29 -0.09
CA ILE A 148 -15.03 4.03 0.64
C ILE A 148 -16.24 3.80 1.56
N ALA A 149 -16.66 4.80 2.33
CA ALA A 149 -17.81 4.73 3.21
C ALA A 149 -19.12 4.46 2.45
N ALA A 150 -19.28 5.06 1.27
CA ALA A 150 -20.45 4.87 0.39
C ALA A 150 -20.47 3.50 -0.32
N GLY A 151 -19.38 2.73 -0.27
CA GLY A 151 -19.26 1.45 -0.96
C GLY A 151 -18.89 1.58 -2.44
N GLU A 152 -18.39 2.73 -2.88
CA GLU A 152 -17.94 2.94 -4.25
C GLU A 152 -16.87 1.91 -4.64
N ARG A 153 -16.94 1.44 -5.87
CA ARG A 153 -15.96 0.50 -6.42
C ARG A 153 -15.02 1.16 -7.40
N GLU A 154 -15.50 2.17 -8.11
CA GLU A 154 -14.75 2.87 -9.14
C GLU A 154 -14.17 4.16 -8.58
N PHE A 155 -12.89 4.36 -8.82
CA PHE A 155 -12.13 5.53 -8.44
C PHE A 155 -11.49 6.13 -9.69
N THR A 156 -11.56 7.44 -9.83
CA THR A 156 -10.85 8.13 -10.88
C THR A 156 -9.45 8.48 -10.40
N ILE A 157 -8.45 8.08 -11.19
CA ILE A 157 -7.06 8.51 -11.02
C ILE A 157 -6.69 9.49 -12.12
N ARG A 158 -5.90 10.49 -11.78
CA ARG A 158 -5.31 11.46 -12.71
C ARG A 158 -3.80 11.32 -12.68
N VAL A 159 -3.18 11.35 -13.85
CA VAL A 159 -1.73 11.21 -14.00
C VAL A 159 -1.16 12.45 -14.64
N ASN A 160 -0.17 13.07 -13.99
CA ASN A 160 0.55 14.30 -14.42
C ASN A 160 -0.37 15.47 -14.77
N ASP A 161 -1.56 15.57 -14.20
CA ASP A 161 -2.60 16.55 -14.59
C ASP A 161 -3.00 16.49 -16.09
N ASP A 162 -2.63 15.44 -16.79
CA ASP A 162 -2.77 15.30 -18.24
C ASP A 162 -3.89 14.35 -18.67
N TRP A 163 -4.04 13.21 -17.98
CA TRP A 163 -5.05 12.22 -18.33
C TRP A 163 -5.63 11.49 -17.11
N GLU A 164 -6.79 10.93 -17.30
CA GLU A 164 -7.52 10.20 -16.26
C GLU A 164 -7.79 8.76 -16.67
N ALA A 165 -7.88 7.88 -15.69
CA ALA A 165 -8.29 6.49 -15.84
C ALA A 165 -9.16 6.05 -14.68
N THR A 166 -9.87 4.95 -14.86
CA THR A 166 -10.64 4.31 -13.78
C THR A 166 -9.83 3.22 -13.13
N ALA A 167 -9.79 3.23 -11.81
CA ALA A 167 -9.24 2.17 -10.98
C ALA A 167 -10.34 1.56 -10.12
N GLU A 168 -10.25 0.27 -9.80
CA GLU A 168 -11.28 -0.45 -9.06
C GLU A 168 -10.81 -0.84 -7.65
N LEU A 169 -11.65 -0.60 -6.67
CA LEU A 169 -11.53 -1.11 -5.31
C LEU A 169 -12.46 -2.30 -5.11
N ASP A 170 -11.90 -3.50 -5.05
CA ASP A 170 -12.60 -4.71 -4.64
C ASP A 170 -12.37 -4.98 -3.16
N ALA A 171 -13.29 -4.51 -2.33
CA ALA A 171 -13.22 -4.59 -0.88
C ALA A 171 -14.58 -4.96 -0.28
N SER A 172 -14.57 -5.86 0.69
CA SER A 172 -15.73 -6.16 1.53
C SER A 172 -16.04 -4.97 2.45
N GLU A 173 -17.23 -4.94 3.02
CA GLU A 173 -17.63 -3.91 4.00
C GLU A 173 -16.64 -3.84 5.19
N ARG A 174 -16.16 -5.00 5.65
CA ARG A 174 -15.17 -5.07 6.74
C ARG A 174 -13.83 -4.45 6.33
N GLU A 175 -13.34 -4.76 5.13
CA GLU A 175 -12.08 -4.21 4.61
C GLU A 175 -12.17 -2.70 4.41
N ARG A 176 -13.33 -2.19 3.98
CA ARG A 176 -13.60 -0.74 3.87
C ARG A 176 -13.49 -0.05 5.22
N ARG A 177 -14.10 -0.61 6.27
CA ARG A 177 -13.99 -0.07 7.63
C ARG A 177 -12.55 -0.07 8.14
N ILE A 178 -11.77 -1.08 7.79
CA ILE A 178 -10.34 -1.14 8.15
C ILE A 178 -9.56 -0.03 7.44
N LEU A 179 -9.82 0.21 6.16
CA LEU A 179 -9.21 1.31 5.40
C LEU A 179 -9.56 2.68 5.98
N GLU A 180 -10.85 2.94 6.25
CA GLU A 180 -11.33 4.20 6.82
C GLU A 180 -10.63 4.53 8.13
N ALA A 181 -10.40 3.53 8.97
CA ALA A 181 -9.67 3.68 10.23
C ALA A 181 -8.16 3.86 10.05
N GLY A 182 -7.61 3.69 8.85
CA GLY A 182 -6.16 3.70 8.61
C GLY A 182 -5.46 2.40 8.99
N GLY A 183 -6.19 1.31 9.05
CA GLY A 183 -5.70 -0.03 9.29
C GLY A 183 -6.36 -0.74 10.47
N LYS A 184 -6.12 -2.05 10.54
CA LYS A 184 -6.76 -2.95 11.51
C LYS A 184 -6.42 -2.60 12.96
N LEU A 185 -5.18 -2.25 13.25
CA LEU A 185 -4.75 -1.95 14.62
C LEU A 185 -5.45 -0.73 15.19
N ARG A 186 -5.62 0.31 14.36
CA ARG A 186 -6.32 1.52 14.73
C ARG A 186 -7.81 1.27 14.93
N LEU A 187 -8.46 0.56 14.01
CA LEU A 187 -9.88 0.18 14.15
C LEU A 187 -10.11 -0.57 15.47
N THR A 188 -9.24 -1.49 15.83
CA THR A 188 -9.33 -2.25 17.09
C THR A 188 -9.19 -1.32 18.30
N LYS A 189 -8.23 -0.39 18.29
CA LYS A 189 -8.07 0.58 19.39
C LYS A 189 -9.29 1.47 19.57
N GLU A 190 -9.89 1.96 18.50
CA GLU A 190 -11.10 2.80 18.55
C GLU A 190 -12.29 2.04 19.15
N GLN A 191 -12.46 0.77 18.80
CA GLN A 191 -13.51 -0.08 19.35
C GLN A 191 -13.36 -0.31 20.87
N TYR A 192 -12.14 -0.51 21.35
CA TYR A 192 -11.88 -0.68 22.79
C TYR A 192 -11.96 0.63 23.58
N SER A 193 -11.60 1.77 22.98
CA SER A 193 -11.71 3.08 23.62
C SER A 193 -13.15 3.56 23.72
N GLY A 194 -14.03 3.16 22.78
CA GLY A 194 -15.46 3.48 22.78
C GLY A 194 -16.32 2.63 23.72
N SER A 195 -15.78 1.52 24.24
CA SER A 195 -16.51 0.58 25.12
C SER A 195 -16.35 0.86 26.62
N GLY A 196 -15.65 1.93 26.99
CA GLY A 196 -15.32 2.30 28.38
C GLY A 196 -16.07 3.51 28.92
N GLY A 197 -17.26 3.81 28.41
CA GLY A 197 -18.11 4.91 28.86
C GLY A 197 -19.44 4.43 29.44
#